data_2fca39e8ed6dd7a5ec8611456b2bf980
#
_entry.id   2fca39e8ed6dd7a5ec8611456b2bf980
#
_cell.length_a   1.000
_cell.length_b   1.000
_cell.length_c   1.000
_cell.angle_alpha   90.00
_cell.angle_beta   90.00
_cell.angle_gamma   90.00
#
_symmetry.space_group_name_H-M   'P 1'
#
loop_
_entity.id
_entity.type
_entity.pdbx_description
1 polymer ?
#
loop_
_entity_poly.entity_id
_entity_poly.type
_entity_poly.pdbx_seq_one_letter_code
_entity_poly.pdbx_strand_id
1 'polypeptide(L)'
;YGKNTNRRLNTWAKGLLANALTSISHRRGSTVHLVNSAYTSQSDSFLHGLLIGTRKGDRFHRFNGEVVQADWNAARNVLARLNDNEISRYTPYKTVKRILQERTDRYKSELTDSGSSYTLGNKTLTECELVLDYV
;
A
#
# COMPACT_ATOMS: atom_id res chain seq x y z
N TYR A 1 -7.33 -26.35 -16.71
CA TYR A 1 -7.58 -26.51 -15.26
C TYR A 1 -8.66 -25.56 -14.80
N GLY A 2 -9.65 -26.06 -14.05
CA GLY A 2 -10.78 -25.26 -13.60
C GLY A 2 -10.43 -24.19 -12.56
N LYS A 3 -11.26 -23.13 -12.48
CA LYS A 3 -11.08 -21.98 -11.55
C LYS A 3 -10.86 -22.41 -10.08
N ASN A 4 -11.50 -23.48 -9.65
CA ASN A 4 -11.38 -24.01 -8.30
C ASN A 4 -10.03 -24.69 -8.05
N THR A 5 -9.49 -25.40 -9.03
CA THR A 5 -8.17 -26.05 -8.94
C THR A 5 -7.06 -25.00 -8.79
N ASN A 6 -7.09 -23.93 -9.60
CA ASN A 6 -6.12 -22.86 -9.51
C ASN A 6 -6.19 -22.13 -8.14
N ARG A 7 -7.41 -21.93 -7.59
CA ARG A 7 -7.57 -21.34 -6.27
C ARG A 7 -6.97 -22.22 -5.17
N ARG A 8 -7.19 -23.54 -5.22
CA ARG A 8 -6.63 -24.51 -4.25
C ARG A 8 -5.11 -24.59 -4.34
N LEU A 9 -4.54 -24.63 -5.54
CA LEU A 9 -3.10 -24.62 -5.77
C LEU A 9 -2.45 -23.35 -5.25
N ASN A 10 -3.04 -22.18 -5.52
CA ASN A 10 -2.55 -20.91 -5.00
C ASN A 10 -2.58 -20.84 -3.48
N THR A 11 -3.63 -21.33 -2.84
CA THR A 11 -3.74 -21.37 -1.37
C THR A 11 -2.68 -22.30 -0.77
N TRP A 12 -2.48 -23.47 -1.35
CA TRP A 12 -1.47 -24.44 -0.94
C TRP A 12 -0.05 -23.87 -1.11
N ALA A 13 0.26 -23.28 -2.27
CA ALA A 13 1.57 -22.68 -2.54
C ALA A 13 1.89 -21.53 -1.57
N LYS A 14 0.89 -20.66 -1.24
CA LYS A 14 1.04 -19.60 -0.25
C LYS A 14 1.32 -20.14 1.15
N GLY A 15 0.67 -21.25 1.54
CA GLY A 15 0.92 -21.92 2.82
C GLY A 15 2.35 -22.47 2.91
N LEU A 16 2.82 -23.14 1.88
CA LEU A 16 4.20 -23.65 1.82
C LEU A 16 5.24 -22.53 1.89
N LEU A 17 5.02 -21.43 1.15
CA LEU A 17 5.91 -20.29 1.17
C LEU A 17 5.96 -19.64 2.56
N ALA A 18 4.82 -19.45 3.22
CA ALA A 18 4.75 -18.90 4.56
C ALA A 18 5.52 -19.76 5.57
N ASN A 19 5.33 -21.09 5.53
CA ASN A 19 6.04 -22.03 6.40
C ASN A 19 7.55 -22.03 6.14
N ALA A 20 7.97 -22.01 4.87
CA ALA A 20 9.38 -21.93 4.49
C ALA A 20 10.02 -20.62 4.99
N LEU A 21 9.36 -19.49 4.79
CA LEU A 21 9.83 -18.17 5.28
C LEU A 21 9.95 -18.16 6.81
N THR A 22 8.97 -18.68 7.53
CA THR A 22 9.01 -18.78 8.99
C THR A 22 10.18 -19.66 9.46
N SER A 23 10.38 -20.81 8.85
CA SER A 23 11.47 -21.73 9.19
C SER A 23 12.85 -21.10 8.94
N ILE A 24 13.02 -20.37 7.83
CA ILE A 24 14.28 -19.69 7.49
C ILE A 24 14.52 -18.50 8.43
N SER A 25 13.48 -17.74 8.75
CA SER A 25 13.60 -16.58 9.64
C SER A 25 14.04 -17.00 11.05
N HIS A 26 13.47 -18.06 11.60
CA HIS A 26 13.90 -18.63 12.89
C HIS A 26 15.39 -18.99 12.90
N ARG A 27 15.88 -19.64 11.84
CA ARG A 27 17.30 -20.01 11.73
C ARG A 27 18.23 -18.80 11.61
N ARG A 28 17.73 -17.67 11.10
CA ARG A 28 18.52 -16.42 10.90
C ARG A 28 18.31 -15.39 12.01
N GLY A 29 17.57 -15.71 13.06
CA GLY A 29 17.23 -14.76 14.13
C GLY A 29 16.34 -13.60 13.68
N SER A 30 15.58 -13.79 12.56
CA SER A 30 14.61 -12.81 12.05
C SER A 30 13.19 -13.21 12.44
N THR A 31 12.25 -12.27 12.36
CA THR A 31 10.83 -12.52 12.65
C THR A 31 9.97 -12.26 11.41
N VAL A 32 8.99 -13.13 11.16
CA VAL A 32 7.99 -12.93 10.10
C VAL A 32 6.75 -12.34 10.72
N HIS A 33 6.34 -11.17 10.23
CA HIS A 33 5.10 -10.51 10.60
C HIS A 33 4.07 -10.63 9.49
N LEU A 34 2.84 -11.02 9.85
CA LEU A 34 1.72 -11.10 8.92
C LEU A 34 0.86 -9.86 9.07
N VAL A 35 0.70 -9.11 7.98
CA VAL A 35 -0.08 -7.87 7.93
C VAL A 35 -1.28 -7.98 7.00
N ASN A 36 -2.20 -7.02 7.11
CA ASN A 36 -3.35 -6.92 6.22
C ASN A 36 -2.91 -6.36 4.86
N SER A 37 -3.03 -7.15 3.80
CA SER A 37 -2.63 -6.75 2.45
C SER A 37 -3.73 -6.02 1.65
N ALA A 38 -4.88 -5.76 2.26
CA ALA A 38 -5.99 -5.09 1.56
C ALA A 38 -5.57 -3.70 1.07
N TYR A 39 -5.82 -3.43 -0.21
CA TYR A 39 -5.54 -2.17 -0.91
C TYR A 39 -4.07 -1.76 -1.04
N THR A 40 -3.10 -2.55 -0.57
CA THR A 40 -1.67 -2.20 -0.66
C THR A 40 -1.17 -2.00 -2.09
N SER A 41 -1.77 -2.67 -3.08
CA SER A 41 -1.44 -2.49 -4.49
C SER A 41 -2.15 -1.32 -5.17
N GLN A 42 -3.12 -0.68 -4.49
CA GLN A 42 -3.94 0.41 -5.02
C GLN A 42 -3.67 1.75 -4.33
N SER A 43 -2.81 1.75 -3.32
CA SER A 43 -2.47 2.92 -2.52
C SER A 43 -1.09 3.47 -2.90
N ASP A 44 -0.89 4.77 -2.78
CA ASP A 44 0.41 5.41 -2.98
C ASP A 44 1.27 5.24 -1.72
N SER A 45 2.41 4.55 -1.84
CA SER A 45 3.31 4.25 -0.72
C SER A 45 4.10 5.46 -0.22
N PHE A 46 4.20 6.52 -1.00
CA PHE A 46 4.86 7.76 -0.62
C PHE A 46 3.91 8.71 0.14
N LEU A 47 2.61 8.47 0.04
CA LEU A 47 1.58 9.21 0.75
C LEU A 47 0.94 8.34 1.86
N HIS A 48 1.77 7.61 2.60
CA HIS A 48 1.34 6.78 3.74
C HIS A 48 0.20 5.79 3.42
N GLY A 49 0.17 5.28 2.16
CA GLY A 49 -0.83 4.32 1.73
C GLY A 49 -2.21 4.90 1.43
N LEU A 50 -2.31 6.20 1.11
CA LEU A 50 -3.56 6.82 0.68
C LEU A 50 -4.06 6.26 -0.65
N LEU A 51 -5.39 6.21 -0.83
CA LEU A 51 -6.04 5.78 -2.08
C LEU A 51 -5.98 6.88 -3.15
N ILE A 52 -4.77 7.31 -3.47
CA ILE A 52 -4.48 8.31 -4.49
C ILE A 52 -3.53 7.69 -5.51
N GLY A 53 -3.66 8.07 -6.78
CA GLY A 53 -2.92 7.45 -7.87
C GLY A 53 -3.66 6.27 -8.49
N THR A 54 -3.04 5.62 -9.46
CA THR A 54 -3.68 4.55 -10.24
C THR A 54 -2.67 3.49 -10.66
N ARG A 55 -2.97 2.22 -10.40
CA ARG A 55 -2.20 1.09 -10.93
C ARG A 55 -2.63 0.77 -12.36
N LYS A 56 -1.66 0.68 -13.27
CA LYS A 56 -1.85 0.21 -14.66
C LYS A 56 -0.81 -0.89 -14.95
N GLY A 57 -1.24 -2.14 -14.89
CA GLY A 57 -0.35 -3.29 -15.07
C GLY A 57 0.77 -3.33 -14.00
N ASP A 58 2.02 -3.26 -14.45
CA ASP A 58 3.24 -3.27 -13.64
C ASP A 58 3.70 -1.87 -13.17
N ARG A 59 2.94 -0.80 -13.54
CA ARG A 59 3.23 0.58 -13.21
C ARG A 59 2.18 1.16 -12.28
N PHE A 60 2.63 1.99 -11.34
CA PHE A 60 1.79 2.79 -10.48
C PHE A 60 2.03 4.28 -10.77
N HIS A 61 0.98 4.97 -11.21
CA HIS A 61 0.97 6.40 -11.50
C HIS A 61 0.58 7.14 -10.23
N ARG A 62 1.51 7.87 -9.67
CA ARG A 62 1.35 8.66 -8.47
C ARG A 62 0.57 9.95 -8.73
N PHE A 63 0.09 10.56 -7.67
CA PHE A 63 -0.63 11.85 -7.72
C PHE A 63 0.21 12.98 -8.34
N ASN A 64 1.53 13.02 -8.08
CA ASN A 64 2.45 14.03 -8.60
C ASN A 64 2.89 13.79 -10.07
N GLY A 65 2.33 12.79 -10.74
CA GLY A 65 2.68 12.45 -12.12
C GLY A 65 3.87 11.47 -12.25
N GLU A 66 4.58 11.17 -11.18
CA GLU A 66 5.63 10.15 -11.21
C GLU A 66 5.06 8.76 -11.46
N VAL A 67 5.87 7.92 -12.09
CA VAL A 67 5.54 6.52 -12.36
C VAL A 67 6.57 5.63 -11.68
N VAL A 68 6.10 4.75 -10.81
CA VAL A 68 6.93 3.78 -10.09
C VAL A 68 6.51 2.35 -10.43
N GLN A 69 7.37 1.40 -10.15
CA GLN A 69 7.05 -0.01 -10.35
C GLN A 69 6.00 -0.44 -9.32
N ALA A 70 4.90 -1.08 -9.80
CA ALA A 70 3.70 -1.32 -9.01
C ALA A 70 3.92 -2.29 -7.83
N ASP A 71 4.74 -3.31 -7.99
CA ASP A 71 4.98 -4.31 -6.95
C ASP A 71 5.93 -3.75 -5.87
N TRP A 72 6.88 -2.89 -6.26
CA TRP A 72 7.70 -2.14 -5.31
C TRP A 72 6.85 -1.17 -4.47
N ASN A 73 5.93 -0.43 -5.10
CA ASN A 73 4.96 0.42 -4.40
C ASN A 73 4.10 -0.41 -3.42
N ALA A 74 3.61 -1.56 -3.86
CA ALA A 74 2.81 -2.45 -3.02
C ALA A 74 3.62 -3.01 -1.84
N ALA A 75 4.87 -3.40 -2.06
CA ALA A 75 5.76 -3.91 -1.01
C ALA A 75 6.02 -2.86 0.09
N ARG A 76 6.22 -1.59 -0.28
CA ARG A 76 6.35 -0.49 0.68
C ARG A 76 5.08 -0.29 1.49
N ASN A 77 3.90 -0.38 0.87
CA ASN A 77 2.63 -0.32 1.59
C ASN A 77 2.43 -1.49 2.55
N VAL A 78 2.89 -2.69 2.18
CA VAL A 78 2.89 -3.86 3.07
C VAL A 78 3.78 -3.61 4.29
N LEU A 79 4.97 -3.06 4.09
CA LEU A 79 5.88 -2.71 5.18
C LEU A 79 5.28 -1.64 6.11
N ALA A 80 4.74 -0.56 5.55
CA ALA A 80 4.09 0.50 6.31
C ALA A 80 2.89 -0.01 7.13
N ARG A 81 2.19 -1.05 6.65
CA ARG A 81 1.06 -1.68 7.34
C ARG A 81 1.45 -2.34 8.66
N LEU A 82 2.71 -2.67 8.85
CA LEU A 82 3.21 -3.26 10.10
C LEU A 82 2.97 -2.32 11.30
N ASN A 83 3.12 -1.02 11.09
CA ASN A 83 3.01 0.00 12.12
C ASN A 83 1.64 0.73 12.10
N ASP A 84 0.66 0.23 11.35
CA ASP A 84 -0.66 0.83 11.25
C ASP A 84 -1.52 0.46 12.46
N ASN A 85 -1.84 1.45 13.29
CA ASN A 85 -2.61 1.23 14.53
C ASN A 85 -4.11 1.03 14.30
N GLU A 86 -4.65 1.44 13.15
CA GLU A 86 -6.09 1.33 12.84
C GLU A 86 -6.41 0.09 12.00
N ILE A 87 -5.42 -0.41 11.24
CA ILE A 87 -5.62 -1.56 10.35
C ILE A 87 -4.81 -2.75 10.87
N SER A 88 -5.46 -3.58 11.67
CA SER A 88 -4.89 -4.84 12.12
C SER A 88 -4.95 -5.92 11.02
N ARG A 89 -4.21 -7.02 11.21
CA ARG A 89 -4.25 -8.20 10.34
C ARG A 89 -5.66 -8.71 10.06
N TYR A 90 -6.55 -8.60 11.06
CA TYR A 90 -7.90 -9.17 11.02
C TYR A 90 -8.96 -8.15 10.60
N THR A 91 -8.60 -6.90 10.33
CA THR A 91 -9.56 -5.88 9.92
C THR A 91 -10.23 -6.28 8.60
N PRO A 92 -11.58 -6.32 8.54
CA PRO A 92 -12.31 -6.72 7.33
C PRO A 92 -12.00 -5.79 6.16
N TYR A 93 -11.97 -6.35 4.94
CA TYR A 93 -11.65 -5.63 3.71
C TYR A 93 -12.47 -4.33 3.51
N LYS A 94 -13.78 -4.37 3.80
CA LYS A 94 -14.66 -3.20 3.72
C LYS A 94 -14.29 -2.10 4.71
N THR A 95 -13.89 -2.50 5.92
CA THR A 95 -13.43 -1.57 6.96
C THR A 95 -12.11 -0.93 6.58
N VAL A 96 -11.16 -1.70 6.04
CA VAL A 96 -9.91 -1.16 5.51
C VAL A 96 -10.18 -0.10 4.44
N LYS A 97 -11.09 -0.38 3.50
CA LYS A 97 -11.47 0.59 2.47
C LYS A 97 -11.97 1.90 3.08
N ARG A 98 -12.87 1.82 4.06
CA ARG A 98 -13.44 3.00 4.72
C ARG A 98 -12.35 3.82 5.41
N ILE A 99 -11.47 3.18 6.18
CA ILE A 99 -10.37 3.87 6.88
C ILE A 99 -9.46 4.59 5.88
N LEU A 100 -9.04 3.90 4.81
CA LEU A 100 -8.18 4.49 3.80
C LEU A 100 -8.87 5.63 3.04
N GLN A 101 -10.18 5.51 2.79
CA GLN A 101 -10.97 6.57 2.16
C GLN A 101 -11.05 7.80 3.07
N GLU A 102 -11.37 7.63 4.35
CA GLU A 102 -11.43 8.72 5.35
C GLU A 102 -10.08 9.44 5.48
N ARG A 103 -8.95 8.69 5.51
CA ARG A 103 -7.61 9.26 5.51
C ARG A 103 -7.34 10.05 4.22
N THR A 104 -7.75 9.53 3.07
CA THR A 104 -7.56 10.16 1.77
C THR A 104 -8.36 11.44 1.65
N ASP A 105 -9.61 11.44 2.12
CA ASP A 105 -10.49 12.62 2.06
C ASP A 105 -10.00 13.73 3.01
N ARG A 106 -9.50 13.35 4.19
CA ARG A 106 -8.83 14.30 5.12
C ARG A 106 -7.61 14.94 4.46
N TYR A 107 -6.73 14.16 3.87
CA TYR A 107 -5.56 14.68 3.16
C TYR A 107 -5.93 15.65 2.04
N LYS A 108 -6.96 15.32 1.25
CA LYS A 108 -7.44 16.21 0.19
C LYS A 108 -8.01 17.53 0.73
N SER A 109 -8.75 17.50 1.85
CA SER A 109 -9.28 18.73 2.47
C SER A 109 -8.16 19.62 3.00
N GLU A 110 -7.13 19.04 3.62
CA GLU A 110 -5.96 19.79 4.09
C GLU A 110 -5.21 20.48 2.95
N LEU A 111 -5.13 19.83 1.77
CA LEU A 111 -4.55 20.46 0.58
C LEU A 111 -5.36 21.64 0.05
N THR A 112 -6.70 21.57 0.13
CA THR A 112 -7.56 22.68 -0.32
C THR A 112 -7.53 23.86 0.64
N ASP A 113 -7.47 23.61 1.95
CA ASP A 113 -7.43 24.66 2.97
C ASP A 113 -6.08 25.39 3.01
N SER A 114 -4.99 24.75 2.62
CA SER A 114 -3.66 25.37 2.57
C SER A 114 -3.44 26.30 1.35
N GLY A 115 -4.48 26.61 0.59
CA GLY A 115 -4.45 27.60 -0.51
C GLY A 115 -3.63 27.18 -1.74
N SER A 116 -3.19 25.94 -1.80
CA SER A 116 -2.47 25.37 -2.94
C SER A 116 -3.48 24.79 -3.92
N SER A 117 -3.84 25.54 -4.95
CA SER A 117 -4.76 25.08 -6.00
C SER A 117 -4.11 23.97 -6.83
N TYR A 118 -4.43 22.73 -6.49
CA TYR A 118 -4.08 21.57 -7.33
C TYR A 118 -5.24 21.28 -8.28
N THR A 119 -5.12 21.75 -9.52
CA THR A 119 -5.99 21.31 -10.61
C THR A 119 -5.69 19.86 -10.94
N LEU A 120 -6.69 19.00 -10.80
CA LEU A 120 -6.71 17.65 -11.36
C LEU A 120 -6.68 17.77 -12.90
N GLY A 121 -5.50 17.66 -13.49
CA GLY A 121 -5.30 17.68 -14.91
C GLY A 121 -4.33 18.77 -15.36
N ASN A 122 -3.10 18.37 -15.66
CA ASN A 122 -2.02 19.15 -16.27
C ASN A 122 -1.44 20.34 -15.48
N LYS A 123 -0.26 20.02 -14.88
CA LYS A 123 0.90 20.89 -14.63
C LYS A 123 0.90 21.84 -13.43
N THR A 124 2.00 21.70 -12.79
CA THR A 124 2.91 22.51 -11.99
C THR A 124 2.73 22.33 -10.50
N LEU A 125 3.55 21.39 -9.99
CA LEU A 125 3.91 21.31 -8.59
C LEU A 125 5.03 22.31 -8.34
N THR A 126 4.79 23.31 -7.55
CA THR A 126 5.84 24.04 -6.84
C THR A 126 6.23 23.20 -5.63
N GLU A 127 7.53 23.02 -5.46
CA GLU A 127 8.19 22.21 -4.45
C GLU A 127 7.63 22.48 -3.06
N CYS A 128 6.98 21.46 -2.46
CA CYS A 128 6.96 21.30 -1.01
C CYS A 128 8.01 20.26 -0.68
N GLU A 129 9.10 20.67 -0.08
CA GLU A 129 10.10 19.80 0.52
C GLU A 129 9.43 18.90 1.54
N LEU A 130 9.21 17.64 1.17
CA LEU A 130 8.92 16.60 2.13
C LEU A 130 10.25 16.15 2.74
N VAL A 131 10.59 16.75 3.86
CA VAL A 131 11.64 16.24 4.74
C VAL A 131 11.21 14.86 5.19
N LEU A 132 11.82 13.85 4.59
CA LEU A 132 11.73 12.48 5.07
C LEU A 132 12.85 12.29 6.11
N ASP A 133 12.54 12.62 7.37
CA ASP A 133 13.33 12.14 8.49
C ASP A 133 13.11 10.64 8.65
N TYR A 134 14.03 9.86 8.09
CA TYR A 134 14.22 8.47 8.46
C TYR A 134 15.29 8.41 9.56
N VAL A 135 14.85 8.18 10.78
CA VAL A 135 15.66 7.54 11.82
C VAL A 135 15.19 6.13 11.98
#